data_4803304e98c87aa9bd617d4d39fcae40
#
_entry.id   4803304e98c87aa9bd617d4d39fcae40
#
_cell.length_a   1.000
_cell.length_b   1.000
_cell.length_c   1.000
_cell.angle_alpha   90.00
_cell.angle_beta   90.00
_cell.angle_gamma   90.00
#
_symmetry.space_group_name_H-M   'P 1'
#
loop_
_entity.id
_entity.type
_entity.pdbx_description
1 polymer ?
#
loop_
_entity_poly.entity_id
_entity_poly.type
_entity_poly.pdbx_seq_one_letter_code
_entity_poly.pdbx_strand_id
1 'polypeptide(L)' 'MSDHLLSLDEMKQVDGYLASGFKIHSVHENLSGMFVEFKRQEEDVCLQILTAEARKYLAAKLLEQTQ' A
#
# COMPACT_ATOMS: atom_id res chain seq x y z
N MET A 1 1.33 0.27 21.49
CA MET A 1 1.22 0.48 20.80
C MET A 1 0.74 0.03 20.06
N SER A 2 0.79 0.28 19.23
CA SER A 2 -0.21 -0.44 18.88
C SER A 2 -0.43 -0.53 17.43
N ASP A 3 -1.08 -1.63 17.02
CA ASP A 3 -1.39 -1.86 15.62
C ASP A 3 -2.16 -0.71 15.00
N HIS A 4 -2.96 -0.02 15.81
CA HIS A 4 -3.73 1.10 15.30
C HIS A 4 -2.84 2.22 14.75
N LEU A 5 -1.81 2.58 15.50
CA LEU A 5 -0.90 3.64 15.04
C LEU A 5 -0.10 3.19 13.84
N LEU A 6 0.32 1.91 13.83
CA LEU A 6 1.06 1.39 12.69
C LEU A 6 0.18 1.35 11.44
N SER A 7 -1.09 0.94 11.59
CA SER A 7 -1.97 0.88 10.43
C SER A 7 -2.25 2.27 9.86
N LEU A 8 -2.39 3.29 10.73
CA LEU A 8 -2.57 4.65 10.25
C LEU A 8 -1.35 5.12 9.45
N ASP A 9 -0.16 4.80 9.95
CA ASP A 9 1.06 5.18 9.26
C ASP A 9 1.15 4.50 7.89
N GLU A 10 0.82 3.21 7.84
CA GLU A 10 0.85 2.48 6.58
C GLU A 10 -0.15 3.03 5.59
N MET A 11 -1.36 3.36 6.05
CA MET A 11 -2.37 3.94 5.18
C MET A 11 -1.95 5.31 4.66
N LYS A 12 -1.29 6.12 5.50
CA LYS A 12 -0.78 7.42 5.07
C LYS A 12 0.27 7.27 3.98
N GLN A 13 1.12 6.25 4.09
CA GLN A 13 2.13 6.02 3.06
C GLN A 13 1.48 5.63 1.74
N VAL A 14 0.47 4.77 1.79
CA VAL A 14 -0.28 4.42 0.58
C VAL A 14 -0.87 5.68 -0.05
N ASP A 15 -1.56 6.49 0.76
CA ASP A 15 -2.16 7.73 0.26
C ASP A 15 -1.12 8.66 -0.33
N GLY A 16 0.04 8.76 0.32
CA GLY A 16 1.10 9.64 -0.16
C GLY A 16 1.59 9.25 -1.54
N TYR A 17 1.81 7.97 -1.75
CA TYR A 17 2.27 7.51 -3.07
C TYR A 17 1.18 7.73 -4.12
N LEU A 18 -0.07 7.39 -3.80
CA LEU A 18 -1.15 7.59 -4.76
C LEU A 18 -1.36 9.06 -5.08
N ALA A 19 -1.27 9.92 -4.07
CA ALA A 19 -1.42 11.36 -4.28
C ALA A 19 -0.27 11.94 -5.11
N SER A 20 0.89 11.29 -5.07
CA SER A 20 2.05 11.72 -5.85
C SER A 20 2.04 11.20 -7.28
N GLY A 21 1.00 10.49 -7.67
CA GLY A 21 0.87 10.00 -9.03
C GLY A 21 1.32 8.58 -9.25
N PHE A 22 1.77 7.90 -8.19
CA PHE A 22 2.11 6.48 -8.30
C PHE A 22 0.85 5.65 -8.43
N LYS A 23 0.98 4.50 -9.05
CA LYS A 23 -0.11 3.53 -9.15
C LYS A 23 0.37 2.21 -8.58
N ILE A 24 -0.58 1.42 -8.08
CA ILE A 24 -0.27 0.09 -7.57
C ILE A 24 0.04 -0.79 -8.77
N HIS A 25 1.25 -1.32 -8.81
CA HIS A 25 1.71 -2.17 -9.91
C HIS A 25 1.53 -3.65 -9.59
N SER A 26 1.94 -4.06 -8.41
CA SER A 26 1.78 -5.46 -8.01
C SER A 26 1.73 -5.56 -6.50
N VAL A 27 1.18 -6.68 -6.04
CA VAL A 27 1.01 -6.96 -4.63
C VAL A 27 1.42 -8.41 -4.39
N HIS A 28 2.26 -8.64 -3.38
CA HIS A 28 2.70 -9.98 -2.98
C HIS A 28 2.49 -10.16 -1.51
N GLU A 29 2.09 -11.35 -1.10
CA GLU A 29 1.97 -11.69 0.32
C GLU A 29 2.84 -12.88 0.63
N ASN A 30 3.47 -12.85 1.82
CA ASN A 30 4.20 -13.99 2.33
C ASN A 30 4.17 -13.91 3.85
N LEU A 31 4.99 -14.73 4.51
CA LEU A 31 4.98 -14.78 5.98
C LEU A 31 5.48 -13.50 6.62
N SER A 32 6.16 -12.66 5.87
CA SER A 32 6.68 -11.38 6.39
C SER A 32 5.71 -10.23 6.19
N GLY A 33 4.55 -10.47 5.58
CA GLY A 33 3.56 -9.43 5.37
C GLY A 33 3.20 -9.27 3.91
N MET A 34 2.64 -8.12 3.59
CA MET A 34 2.24 -7.78 2.23
C MET A 34 3.23 -6.77 1.66
N PHE A 35 3.70 -7.01 0.46
CA PHE A 35 4.61 -6.10 -0.24
C PHE A 35 3.89 -5.53 -1.45
N VAL A 36 3.87 -4.20 -1.54
CA VAL A 36 3.17 -3.50 -2.59
C VAL A 36 4.17 -2.74 -3.43
N GLU A 37 4.13 -2.93 -4.73
CA GLU A 37 4.97 -2.16 -5.64
C GLU A 37 4.14 -1.05 -6.26
N PHE A 38 4.65 0.16 -6.15
CA PHE A 38 4.06 1.33 -6.79
C PHE A 38 4.96 1.77 -7.93
N LYS A 39 4.36 2.23 -9.01
CA LYS A 39 5.12 2.73 -10.15
C LYS A 39 4.60 4.09 -10.59
N ARG A 40 5.53 4.92 -11.03
CA ARG A 40 5.22 6.21 -11.65
C ARG A 40 6.29 6.47 -12.68
N GLN A 41 5.92 6.43 -13.96
CA GLN A 41 6.86 6.61 -15.06
C GLN A 41 8.01 5.61 -14.90
N GLU A 42 9.23 6.09 -14.60
CA GLU A 42 10.37 5.20 -14.44
C GLU A 42 10.75 4.96 -12.97
N GLU A 43 9.89 5.41 -12.05
CA GLU A 43 10.16 5.26 -10.63
C GLU A 43 9.42 4.06 -10.07
N ASP A 44 10.11 3.29 -9.22
CA ASP A 44 9.54 2.15 -8.54
C ASP A 44 9.74 2.31 -7.04
N VAL A 45 8.69 2.04 -6.27
CA VAL A 45 8.75 2.08 -4.82
C VAL A 45 8.08 0.82 -4.28
N CYS A 46 8.65 0.25 -3.23
CA CYS A 46 8.08 -0.91 -2.57
C CYS A 46 7.74 -0.54 -1.14
N LEU A 47 6.53 -0.90 -0.71
CA LEU A 47 6.05 -0.64 0.64
C LEU A 47 5.65 -1.95 1.27
N GLN A 48 6.10 -2.20 2.50
CA GLN A 48 5.71 -3.37 3.26
C GLN A 48 4.56 -3.01 4.18
N ILE A 49 3.49 -3.79 4.13
CA ILE A 49 2.30 -3.57 4.95
C ILE A 49 2.15 -4.75 5.90
N LEU A 50 2.03 -4.44 7.18
CA LEU A 50 2.00 -5.45 8.24
C LEU A 50 0.64 -5.59 8.91
N THR A 51 -0.22 -4.58 8.83
CA THR A 51 -1.48 -4.60 9.55
C THR A 51 -2.65 -4.99 8.66
N ALA A 52 -3.66 -5.61 9.26
CA ALA A 52 -4.84 -6.04 8.53
C ALA A 52 -5.64 -4.85 8.01
N GLU A 53 -5.72 -3.77 8.80
CA GLU A 53 -6.46 -2.59 8.36
C GLU A 53 -5.86 -1.98 7.12
N ALA A 54 -4.53 -1.85 7.07
CA ALA A 54 -3.88 -1.27 5.91
C ALA A 54 -4.01 -2.18 4.69
N ARG A 55 -4.03 -3.51 4.92
CA ARG A 55 -4.23 -4.45 3.81
C ARG A 55 -5.60 -4.26 3.19
N LYS A 56 -6.64 -4.11 4.02
CA LYS A 56 -7.99 -3.86 3.51
C LYS A 56 -8.06 -2.54 2.79
N TYR A 57 -7.40 -1.52 3.33
CA TYR A 57 -7.37 -0.20 2.72
C TYR A 57 -6.74 -0.26 1.34
N LEU A 58 -5.61 -0.98 1.24
CA LEU A 58 -4.93 -1.13 -0.04
C LEU A 58 -5.81 -1.87 -1.05
N ALA A 59 -6.52 -2.91 -0.60
CA ALA A 59 -7.38 -3.66 -1.49
C ALA A 59 -8.48 -2.76 -2.06
N ALA A 60 -9.04 -1.89 -1.22
CA ALA A 60 -10.06 -0.95 -1.67
C ALA A 60 -9.49 0.02 -2.71
N LYS A 61 -8.27 0.51 -2.47
CA LYS A 61 -7.64 1.42 -3.42
C LYS A 61 -7.32 0.72 -4.74
N LEU A 62 -6.94 -0.54 -4.66
CA LEU A 62 -6.66 -1.31 -5.88
C LEU A 62 -7.93 -1.48 -6.71
N LEU A 63 -9.06 -1.76 -6.05
CA LEU A 63 -10.33 -1.85 -6.75
C LEU A 63 -10.69 -0.54 -7.43
N GLU A 64 -10.48 0.59 -6.74
CA GLU A 64 -10.74 1.90 -7.34
C GLU A 64 -9.87 2.12 -8.56
N GLN A 65 -8.63 1.67 -8.50
CA GLN A 65 -7.70 1.86 -9.61
C GLN A 65 -8.09 1.07 -10.84
N THR A 66 -8.71 -0.08 -10.65
CA THR A 66 -9.03 -0.98 -11.76
C THR A 66 -10.40 -0.72 -12.36
N GLN A 67 -11.16 0.19 -11.81
CA GLN A 67 -12.49 0.52 -12.34
C GLN A 67 -12.44 1.56 -13.45
#